data_026075033079a2e9012727843cfd8ab0
#
_entry.id   026075033079a2e9012727843cfd8ab0
#
_cell.length_a   1.000
_cell.length_b   1.000
_cell.length_c   1.000
_cell.angle_alpha   90.00
_cell.angle_beta   90.00
_cell.angle_gamma   90.00
#
_symmetry.space_group_name_H-M   'P 1'
#
loop_
_entity.id
_entity.type
_entity.pdbx_description
1 polymer ?
#
loop_
_entity_poly.entity_id
_entity_poly.type
_entity_poly.pdbx_seq_one_letter_code
_entity_poly.pdbx_strand_id
1 'polypeptide(L)'
;GLVLGGFDVSADGSRLVAAIKRPQQGWNLEQAVLPAVMTAESLDWQPLTQTRATENSPVFLPDDRVLFSADYDGIYNLHILNPRTGQAQQITRVVSGAFRPQWLAGRVAYQEYTREGYQLRLLTPQAQGIRRFAISDYQGRYDYPRFPSADRAAPDSGISTYSPWSSLMPAYWFPWWTVEDNSTVLGITTSGTDALNRHNYSLVVGWDTQQDWAEGQFVYQYDNRWSLAYQRSHSFEDLNLPLDDDYLAFREDLVVLSRRYIWHAFEDQLALHAGAVYDDEKLVRMPPLVDAQYHYREGLAGAALTFDNREYYRHVAGVGWGTYVDLVYESNDVIDSDFDGAQWQSRWQQTWDLPGRNTLQFTALGGRADRGAEPFTLGGGSTEENMIFGRDQFSLRGYDKGTQIGHQYYLASVNYQWWLGSVQRNW
;
A
#
# COMPACT_ATOMS: atom_id res chain seq x y z
N GLY A 1 -30.03 -1.09 16.36
CA GLY A 1 -28.96 -0.42 17.10
C GLY A 1 -28.87 1.05 16.72
N LEU A 2 -28.22 1.84 17.54
CA LEU A 2 -27.85 3.24 17.27
C LEU A 2 -26.34 3.38 17.15
N VAL A 3 -25.88 4.39 16.42
CA VAL A 3 -24.47 4.78 16.37
C VAL A 3 -24.34 6.17 16.99
N LEU A 4 -23.49 6.29 18.00
CA LEU A 4 -23.19 7.53 18.70
C LEU A 4 -22.03 8.25 18.02
N GLY A 5 -22.24 9.52 17.65
CA GLY A 5 -21.23 10.44 17.14
C GLY A 5 -20.69 11.38 18.23
N GLY A 6 -20.37 12.62 17.83
CA GLY A 6 -19.95 13.66 18.78
C GLY A 6 -21.05 13.99 19.79
N PHE A 7 -20.67 14.31 21.00
CA PHE A 7 -21.59 14.67 22.09
C PHE A 7 -21.02 15.76 22.99
N ASP A 8 -21.90 16.38 23.75
CA ASP A 8 -21.56 17.37 24.78
C ASP A 8 -22.50 17.29 25.98
N VAL A 9 -22.02 17.73 27.14
CA VAL A 9 -22.79 17.74 28.40
C VAL A 9 -23.14 19.17 28.78
N SER A 10 -24.38 19.37 29.23
CA SER A 10 -24.84 20.69 29.71
C SER A 10 -23.98 21.18 30.89
N ALA A 11 -23.88 22.50 31.05
CA ALA A 11 -23.03 23.12 32.08
C ALA A 11 -23.36 22.68 33.52
N ASP A 12 -24.60 22.29 33.77
CA ASP A 12 -25.09 21.77 35.07
C ASP A 12 -24.87 20.23 35.22
N GLY A 13 -24.36 19.57 34.19
CA GLY A 13 -24.14 18.13 34.18
C GLY A 13 -25.40 17.27 34.08
N SER A 14 -26.58 17.87 33.87
CA SER A 14 -27.85 17.15 33.92
C SER A 14 -28.31 16.57 32.58
N ARG A 15 -27.77 17.04 31.47
CA ARG A 15 -28.20 16.63 30.13
C ARG A 15 -27.01 16.33 29.22
N LEU A 16 -27.27 15.44 28.31
CA LEU A 16 -26.36 15.07 27.22
C LEU A 16 -27.02 15.39 25.90
N VAL A 17 -26.31 16.01 24.96
CA VAL A 17 -26.72 16.13 23.56
C VAL A 17 -25.74 15.38 22.68
N ALA A 18 -26.21 14.62 21.70
CA ALA A 18 -25.36 13.85 20.82
C ALA A 18 -25.87 13.84 19.38
N ALA A 19 -24.98 13.67 18.45
CA ALA A 19 -25.30 13.25 17.09
C ALA A 19 -25.51 11.73 17.07
N ILE A 20 -26.71 11.29 16.70
CA ILE A 20 -27.09 9.87 16.69
C ILE A 20 -27.56 9.46 15.30
N LYS A 21 -27.07 8.33 14.84
CA LYS A 21 -27.54 7.68 13.63
C LYS A 21 -28.35 6.44 13.98
N ARG A 22 -29.59 6.40 13.53
CA ARG A 22 -30.48 5.24 13.67
C ARG A 22 -30.65 4.52 12.33
N PRO A 23 -31.05 3.24 12.32
CA PRO A 23 -31.36 2.52 11.08
C PRO A 23 -32.35 3.29 10.22
N GLN A 24 -32.07 3.44 8.94
CA GLN A 24 -32.88 4.16 7.96
C GLN A 24 -33.06 5.67 8.23
N GLN A 25 -32.22 6.27 9.07
CA GLN A 25 -32.16 7.69 9.32
C GLN A 25 -30.77 8.24 9.07
N GLY A 26 -30.64 9.54 8.80
CA GLY A 26 -29.38 10.28 8.81
C GLY A 26 -28.81 10.46 10.23
N TRP A 27 -27.77 11.25 10.34
CA TRP A 27 -27.30 11.74 11.62
C TRP A 27 -28.17 12.88 12.10
N ASN A 28 -28.83 12.71 13.23
CA ASN A 28 -29.69 13.70 13.86
C ASN A 28 -29.21 13.99 15.28
N LEU A 29 -29.68 15.12 15.83
CA LEU A 29 -29.38 15.49 17.22
C LEU A 29 -30.43 14.89 18.14
N GLU A 30 -29.97 14.22 19.18
CA GLU A 30 -30.80 13.70 20.26
C GLU A 30 -30.24 14.16 21.60
N GLN A 31 -31.09 14.28 22.61
CA GLN A 31 -30.70 14.58 24.00
C GLN A 31 -31.19 13.52 24.96
N ALA A 32 -30.47 13.37 26.05
CA ALA A 32 -30.84 12.50 27.15
C ALA A 32 -30.66 13.24 28.48
N VAL A 33 -31.45 12.90 29.46
CA VAL A 33 -31.26 13.34 30.86
C VAL A 33 -30.24 12.39 31.50
N LEU A 34 -29.21 12.95 32.13
CA LEU A 34 -28.21 12.18 32.84
C LEU A 34 -28.69 11.87 34.25
N PRO A 35 -28.73 10.63 34.71
CA PRO A 35 -29.08 10.31 36.09
C PRO A 35 -27.96 10.76 37.04
N ALA A 36 -28.33 11.10 38.27
CA ALA A 36 -27.34 11.51 39.27
C ALA A 36 -26.29 10.45 39.59
N VAL A 37 -26.62 9.19 39.36
CA VAL A 37 -25.70 8.03 39.45
C VAL A 37 -25.72 7.30 38.14
N MET A 38 -24.56 7.22 37.47
CA MET A 38 -24.42 6.47 36.23
C MET A 38 -24.52 4.98 36.52
N THR A 39 -25.53 4.35 35.96
CA THR A 39 -25.67 2.89 35.93
C THR A 39 -25.35 2.36 34.54
N ALA A 40 -25.18 1.05 34.40
CA ALA A 40 -24.94 0.42 33.09
C ALA A 40 -26.18 0.40 32.17
N GLU A 41 -27.27 1.05 32.57
CA GLU A 41 -28.50 1.15 31.80
C GLU A 41 -28.36 2.08 30.61
N SER A 42 -29.09 1.80 29.54
CA SER A 42 -29.14 2.66 28.35
C SER A 42 -29.84 3.99 28.67
N LEU A 43 -29.28 5.10 28.16
CA LEU A 43 -29.91 6.41 28.24
C LEU A 43 -31.18 6.45 27.38
N ASP A 44 -32.23 7.16 27.90
CA ASP A 44 -33.43 7.44 27.14
C ASP A 44 -33.21 8.69 26.27
N TRP A 45 -33.00 8.43 24.97
CA TRP A 45 -32.70 9.45 23.98
C TRP A 45 -33.97 10.04 23.40
N GLN A 46 -34.13 11.36 23.48
CA GLN A 46 -35.22 12.12 22.89
C GLN A 46 -34.73 12.91 21.66
N PRO A 47 -35.37 12.80 20.51
CA PRO A 47 -34.94 13.50 19.31
C PRO A 47 -35.15 15.01 19.44
N LEU A 48 -34.11 15.79 19.17
CA LEU A 48 -34.14 17.23 18.97
C LEU A 48 -34.41 17.57 17.51
N THR A 49 -33.93 16.75 16.62
CA THR A 49 -34.10 16.90 15.18
C THR A 49 -34.49 15.57 14.54
N GLN A 50 -35.18 15.61 13.41
CA GLN A 50 -35.50 14.48 12.55
C GLN A 50 -35.48 14.99 11.11
N THR A 51 -34.26 15.29 10.63
CA THR A 51 -34.06 15.91 9.33
C THR A 51 -33.42 14.96 8.35
N ARG A 52 -33.47 15.33 7.07
CA ARG A 52 -32.72 14.64 6.00
C ARG A 52 -31.28 15.12 5.86
N ALA A 53 -30.87 16.14 6.59
CA ALA A 53 -29.53 16.63 6.64
C ALA A 53 -28.64 15.75 7.56
N THR A 54 -27.32 15.94 7.47
CA THR A 54 -26.37 15.32 8.38
C THR A 54 -25.97 16.34 9.44
N GLU A 55 -26.30 16.08 10.68
CA GLU A 55 -26.07 16.96 11.82
C GLU A 55 -24.99 16.36 12.74
N ASN A 56 -23.95 17.13 13.04
CA ASN A 56 -22.77 16.63 13.75
C ASN A 56 -22.23 17.63 14.76
N SER A 57 -21.44 17.11 15.71
CA SER A 57 -20.64 17.86 16.67
C SER A 57 -21.46 18.87 17.46
N PRO A 58 -22.56 18.46 18.15
CA PRO A 58 -23.35 19.35 18.97
C PRO A 58 -22.56 19.83 20.20
N VAL A 59 -22.80 21.10 20.59
CA VAL A 59 -22.25 21.75 21.79
C VAL A 59 -23.35 22.56 22.46
N PHE A 60 -23.52 22.42 23.78
CA PHE A 60 -24.43 23.26 24.53
C PHE A 60 -23.91 24.69 24.64
N LEU A 61 -24.78 25.64 24.43
CA LEU A 61 -24.56 27.05 24.79
C LEU A 61 -24.99 27.33 26.23
N PRO A 62 -24.50 28.41 26.85
CA PRO A 62 -24.86 28.76 28.25
C PRO A 62 -26.38 29.01 28.45
N ASP A 63 -27.15 29.26 27.42
CA ASP A 63 -28.58 29.50 27.41
C ASP A 63 -29.42 28.30 26.95
N ASP A 64 -28.88 27.11 27.03
CA ASP A 64 -29.51 25.84 26.66
C ASP A 64 -29.73 25.62 25.15
N ARG A 65 -29.31 26.53 24.30
CA ARG A 65 -29.33 26.31 22.86
C ARG A 65 -28.19 25.34 22.48
N VAL A 66 -28.32 24.71 21.32
CA VAL A 66 -27.35 23.77 20.81
C VAL A 66 -26.68 24.33 19.56
N LEU A 67 -25.37 24.47 19.60
CA LEU A 67 -24.51 24.81 18.47
C LEU A 67 -24.05 23.52 17.79
N PHE A 68 -24.12 23.42 16.47
CA PHE A 68 -23.75 22.20 15.72
C PHE A 68 -23.39 22.52 14.28
N SER A 69 -22.83 21.53 13.59
CA SER A 69 -22.52 21.58 12.15
C SER A 69 -23.53 20.75 11.37
N ALA A 70 -24.05 21.28 10.26
CA ALA A 70 -25.02 20.56 9.41
C ALA A 70 -24.98 21.03 7.95
N ASP A 71 -25.38 20.14 7.03
CA ASP A 71 -25.34 20.32 5.57
C ASP A 71 -26.74 20.60 4.96
N TYR A 72 -27.58 21.36 5.62
CA TYR A 72 -28.97 21.66 5.17
C TYR A 72 -29.08 22.12 3.71
N ASP A 73 -28.09 22.84 3.22
CA ASP A 73 -28.02 23.34 1.85
C ASP A 73 -26.87 22.65 1.04
N GLY A 74 -26.44 21.46 1.45
CA GLY A 74 -25.39 20.68 0.79
C GLY A 74 -23.96 21.06 1.18
N ILE A 75 -23.78 22.11 2.00
CA ILE A 75 -22.48 22.54 2.53
C ILE A 75 -22.59 22.59 4.05
N TYR A 76 -21.65 21.97 4.73
CA TYR A 76 -21.59 22.02 6.20
C TYR A 76 -21.39 23.46 6.68
N ASN A 77 -22.36 23.97 7.39
CA ASN A 77 -22.34 25.25 8.08
C ASN A 77 -22.65 25.09 9.55
N LEU A 78 -22.28 26.09 10.36
CA LEU A 78 -22.63 26.10 11.78
C LEU A 78 -24.03 26.71 12.01
N HIS A 79 -24.77 26.06 12.90
CA HIS A 79 -26.13 26.40 13.25
C HIS A 79 -26.30 26.42 14.76
N ILE A 80 -27.21 27.25 15.23
CA ILE A 80 -27.66 27.28 16.63
C ILE A 80 -29.13 26.92 16.65
N LEU A 81 -29.47 25.80 17.28
CA LEU A 81 -30.85 25.35 17.50
C LEU A 81 -31.36 25.82 18.88
N ASN A 82 -32.57 26.33 18.92
CA ASN A 82 -33.33 26.47 20.16
C ASN A 82 -34.24 25.22 20.33
N PRO A 83 -33.91 24.29 21.23
CA PRO A 83 -34.69 23.06 21.40
C PRO A 83 -36.15 23.29 21.83
N ARG A 84 -36.45 24.42 22.50
CA ARG A 84 -37.79 24.73 22.98
C ARG A 84 -38.74 25.18 21.86
N THR A 85 -38.19 25.83 20.83
CA THR A 85 -39.01 26.42 19.75
C THR A 85 -38.85 25.68 18.42
N GLY A 86 -37.86 24.79 18.29
CA GLY A 86 -37.52 24.13 17.03
C GLY A 86 -36.94 25.08 15.97
N GLN A 87 -36.58 26.32 16.34
CA GLN A 87 -35.99 27.29 15.44
C GLN A 87 -34.46 27.14 15.40
N ALA A 88 -33.91 27.07 14.20
CA ALA A 88 -32.46 27.06 13.95
C ALA A 88 -32.04 28.38 13.30
N GLN A 89 -30.79 28.75 13.59
CA GLN A 89 -30.12 29.93 13.06
C GLN A 89 -28.79 29.56 12.49
N GLN A 90 -28.57 29.78 11.20
CA GLN A 90 -27.28 29.61 10.56
C GLN A 90 -26.37 30.79 10.93
N ILE A 91 -25.12 30.51 11.35
CA ILE A 91 -24.16 31.52 11.79
C ILE A 91 -22.88 31.58 10.94
N THR A 92 -22.64 30.61 10.04
CA THR A 92 -21.57 30.65 9.03
C THR A 92 -22.12 30.48 7.63
N ARG A 93 -21.38 30.99 6.63
CA ARG A 93 -21.64 30.75 5.22
C ARG A 93 -20.29 30.55 4.54
N VAL A 94 -19.77 29.32 4.62
CA VAL A 94 -18.50 28.95 4.01
C VAL A 94 -18.72 28.26 2.66
N VAL A 95 -17.67 28.19 1.86
CA VAL A 95 -17.76 27.59 0.50
C VAL A 95 -17.57 26.06 0.54
N SER A 96 -16.80 25.56 1.49
CA SER A 96 -16.41 24.15 1.52
C SER A 96 -16.93 23.37 2.72
N GLY A 97 -16.81 23.92 3.94
CA GLY A 97 -17.38 23.31 5.14
C GLY A 97 -16.84 23.88 6.44
N ALA A 98 -17.73 24.02 7.44
CA ALA A 98 -17.43 24.43 8.81
C ALA A 98 -17.77 23.28 9.77
N PHE A 99 -16.81 22.86 10.60
CA PHE A 99 -16.88 21.63 11.39
C PHE A 99 -16.44 21.86 12.83
N ARG A 100 -16.82 20.93 13.73
CA ARG A 100 -16.36 20.83 15.11
C ARG A 100 -16.40 22.15 15.87
N PRO A 101 -17.57 22.80 15.97
CA PRO A 101 -17.68 24.04 16.72
C PRO A 101 -17.41 23.84 18.21
N GLN A 102 -16.85 24.86 18.84
CA GLN A 102 -16.67 24.96 20.28
C GLN A 102 -17.06 26.35 20.75
N TRP A 103 -17.73 26.41 21.89
CA TRP A 103 -18.10 27.70 22.51
C TRP A 103 -17.03 28.20 23.46
N LEU A 104 -16.48 29.38 23.19
CA LEU A 104 -15.40 29.99 23.97
C LEU A 104 -15.77 31.42 24.39
N ALA A 105 -16.33 31.59 25.57
CA ALA A 105 -16.61 32.90 26.17
C ALA A 105 -17.23 33.93 25.23
N GLY A 106 -18.35 33.59 24.60
CA GLY A 106 -19.06 34.46 23.67
C GLY A 106 -18.62 34.38 22.21
N ARG A 107 -17.64 33.55 21.88
CA ARG A 107 -17.18 33.29 20.54
C ARG A 107 -17.29 31.82 20.19
N VAL A 108 -17.32 31.51 18.91
CA VAL A 108 -17.33 30.17 18.37
C VAL A 108 -15.98 29.93 17.71
N ALA A 109 -15.21 28.94 18.19
CA ALA A 109 -14.08 28.39 17.48
C ALA A 109 -14.56 27.21 16.62
N TYR A 110 -14.07 27.09 15.39
CA TYR A 110 -14.45 26.00 14.49
C TYR A 110 -13.35 25.70 13.48
N GLN A 111 -13.44 24.54 12.85
CA GLN A 111 -12.56 24.15 11.75
C GLN A 111 -13.25 24.49 10.42
N GLU A 112 -12.61 25.32 9.60
CA GLU A 112 -13.03 25.57 8.23
C GLU A 112 -12.14 24.75 7.29
N TYR A 113 -12.74 23.97 6.40
CA TYR A 113 -11.99 23.32 5.33
C TYR A 113 -11.74 24.32 4.21
N THR A 114 -10.49 24.56 3.89
CA THR A 114 -10.04 25.52 2.88
C THR A 114 -9.17 24.85 1.83
N ARG A 115 -8.77 25.57 0.81
CA ARG A 115 -7.79 25.11 -0.16
C ARG A 115 -6.46 24.66 0.48
N GLU A 116 -6.12 25.22 1.63
CA GLU A 116 -4.89 24.93 2.39
C GLU A 116 -5.10 23.86 3.47
N GLY A 117 -6.25 23.20 3.47
CA GLY A 117 -6.66 22.21 4.47
C GLY A 117 -7.54 22.79 5.58
N TYR A 118 -7.61 22.10 6.72
CA TYR A 118 -8.39 22.55 7.87
C TYR A 118 -7.70 23.69 8.59
N GLN A 119 -8.42 24.82 8.74
CA GLN A 119 -7.95 25.99 9.48
C GLN A 119 -8.84 26.26 10.67
N LEU A 120 -8.24 26.64 11.80
CA LEU A 120 -9.01 27.10 12.98
C LEU A 120 -9.49 28.52 12.75
N ARG A 121 -10.80 28.75 12.93
CA ARG A 121 -11.46 30.06 12.80
C ARG A 121 -12.14 30.43 14.11
N LEU A 122 -12.26 31.73 14.34
CA LEU A 122 -13.00 32.33 15.44
C LEU A 122 -14.09 33.24 14.90
N LEU A 123 -15.30 33.07 15.38
CA LEU A 123 -16.48 33.85 15.01
C LEU A 123 -17.19 34.40 16.26
N THR A 124 -17.60 35.66 16.24
CA THR A 124 -18.59 36.19 17.20
C THR A 124 -19.97 36.11 16.55
N PRO A 125 -20.90 35.24 17.04
CA PRO A 125 -22.20 35.08 16.42
C PRO A 125 -23.00 36.40 16.50
N GLN A 126 -23.58 36.81 15.36
CA GLN A 126 -24.51 37.94 15.34
C GLN A 126 -25.86 37.52 15.91
N ALA A 127 -26.56 38.43 16.59
CA ALA A 127 -27.84 38.14 17.23
C ALA A 127 -28.92 37.64 16.27
N GLN A 128 -28.89 38.08 14.99
CA GLN A 128 -29.85 37.65 13.99
C GLN A 128 -29.36 36.48 13.12
N GLY A 129 -28.06 36.14 13.16
CA GLY A 129 -27.45 35.18 12.27
C GLY A 129 -27.55 35.56 10.79
N ILE A 130 -27.22 34.61 9.92
CA ILE A 130 -27.29 34.78 8.46
C ILE A 130 -28.70 34.42 7.97
N ARG A 131 -29.27 33.34 8.52
CA ARG A 131 -30.59 32.82 8.15
C ARG A 131 -31.26 32.16 9.36
N ARG A 132 -32.54 32.29 9.48
CA ARG A 132 -33.38 31.57 10.46
C ARG A 132 -34.38 30.69 9.72
N PHE A 133 -34.66 29.52 10.27
CA PHE A 133 -35.60 28.56 9.71
C PHE A 133 -36.12 27.62 10.81
N ALA A 134 -37.25 27.00 10.57
CA ALA A 134 -37.76 25.96 11.44
C ALA A 134 -37.08 24.61 11.05
N ILE A 135 -36.67 23.83 12.03
CA ILE A 135 -36.13 22.48 11.76
C ILE A 135 -37.13 21.61 11.00
N SER A 136 -38.43 21.83 11.25
CA SER A 136 -39.52 21.16 10.53
C SER A 136 -39.49 21.35 9.01
N ASP A 137 -38.89 22.42 8.50
CA ASP A 137 -38.77 22.66 7.05
C ASP A 137 -37.84 21.64 6.37
N TYR A 138 -36.97 21.00 7.14
CA TYR A 138 -36.03 19.98 6.71
C TYR A 138 -36.40 18.57 7.19
N GLN A 139 -37.58 18.39 7.79
CA GLN A 139 -38.03 17.07 8.19
C GLN A 139 -38.09 16.12 7.00
N GLY A 140 -37.72 14.88 7.26
CA GLY A 140 -37.75 13.84 6.27
C GLY A 140 -36.74 12.75 6.59
N ARG A 141 -36.93 11.62 5.96
CA ARG A 141 -35.94 10.56 5.99
C ARG A 141 -34.92 10.83 4.89
N TYR A 142 -33.66 10.53 5.17
CA TYR A 142 -32.67 10.44 4.12
C TYR A 142 -33.13 9.37 3.12
N ASP A 143 -33.41 9.79 1.90
CA ASP A 143 -33.79 8.86 0.84
C ASP A 143 -32.51 8.14 0.38
N TYR A 144 -32.13 7.11 1.12
CA TYR A 144 -31.12 6.19 0.60
C TYR A 144 -31.67 5.63 -0.71
N PRO A 145 -30.88 5.63 -1.81
CA PRO A 145 -31.30 4.94 -3.01
C PRO A 145 -31.72 3.53 -2.58
N ARG A 146 -32.99 3.24 -2.71
CA ARG A 146 -33.51 1.89 -2.50
C ARG A 146 -32.89 1.07 -3.60
N PHE A 147 -31.77 0.42 -3.27
CA PHE A 147 -31.41 -0.75 -4.03
C PHE A 147 -32.67 -1.63 -3.98
N PRO A 148 -33.22 -2.06 -5.13
CA PRO A 148 -34.33 -2.98 -5.11
C PRO A 148 -33.93 -4.06 -4.13
N SER A 149 -34.64 -4.14 -2.99
CA SER A 149 -34.49 -5.29 -2.13
C SER A 149 -34.72 -6.44 -3.06
N ALA A 150 -33.71 -7.24 -3.29
CA ALA A 150 -33.93 -8.48 -3.97
C ALA A 150 -34.94 -9.19 -3.08
N ASP A 151 -36.22 -9.15 -3.46
CA ASP A 151 -37.25 -10.10 -3.02
C ASP A 151 -36.94 -11.51 -3.57
N ARG A 152 -35.72 -11.70 -4.01
CA ARG A 152 -35.10 -13.00 -4.03
C ARG A 152 -34.68 -13.28 -2.60
N ALA A 153 -35.49 -14.11 -1.91
CA ALA A 153 -34.91 -14.97 -0.91
C ALA A 153 -33.55 -15.38 -1.45
N ALA A 154 -32.47 -14.91 -0.82
CA ALA A 154 -31.14 -15.37 -1.22
C ALA A 154 -31.28 -16.88 -1.34
N PRO A 155 -31.01 -17.49 -2.49
CA PRO A 155 -31.10 -18.92 -2.59
C PRO A 155 -30.35 -19.41 -1.37
N ASP A 156 -30.97 -20.30 -0.60
CA ASP A 156 -30.35 -20.94 0.54
C ASP A 156 -29.15 -21.72 -0.03
N SER A 157 -28.11 -20.96 -0.36
CA SER A 157 -26.84 -21.47 -0.77
C SER A 157 -26.21 -21.94 0.51
N GLY A 158 -26.53 -23.21 0.87
CA GLY A 158 -25.90 -23.89 1.96
C GLY A 158 -24.41 -23.58 1.91
N ILE A 159 -23.80 -23.30 3.06
CA ILE A 159 -22.35 -23.07 3.18
C ILE A 159 -21.65 -24.24 2.48
N SER A 160 -21.09 -23.99 1.31
CA SER A 160 -20.34 -25.00 0.56
C SER A 160 -18.84 -24.78 0.78
N THR A 161 -18.07 -25.87 0.71
CA THR A 161 -16.62 -25.76 0.71
C THR A 161 -16.17 -24.94 -0.51
N TYR A 162 -15.39 -23.91 -0.27
CA TYR A 162 -14.83 -23.07 -1.33
C TYR A 162 -13.92 -23.89 -2.26
N SER A 163 -14.12 -23.76 -3.56
CA SER A 163 -13.24 -24.31 -4.61
C SER A 163 -12.72 -23.18 -5.50
N PRO A 164 -11.39 -23.00 -5.63
CA PRO A 164 -10.83 -21.93 -6.44
C PRO A 164 -10.95 -22.18 -7.95
N TRP A 165 -11.09 -23.44 -8.39
CA TRP A 165 -10.90 -23.86 -9.79
C TRP A 165 -11.80 -23.15 -10.78
N SER A 166 -13.04 -22.84 -10.42
CA SER A 166 -13.99 -22.16 -11.32
C SER A 166 -13.61 -20.71 -11.60
N SER A 167 -12.92 -20.06 -10.67
CA SER A 167 -12.48 -18.66 -10.79
C SER A 167 -11.02 -18.51 -11.24
N LEU A 168 -10.24 -19.60 -11.21
CA LEU A 168 -8.83 -19.60 -11.68
C LEU A 168 -8.67 -19.76 -13.19
N MET A 169 -9.74 -20.08 -13.91
CA MET A 169 -9.66 -20.20 -15.36
C MET A 169 -9.21 -18.88 -15.99
N PRO A 170 -8.33 -18.94 -17.02
CA PRO A 170 -7.89 -17.75 -17.72
C PRO A 170 -9.07 -16.94 -18.25
N ALA A 171 -9.17 -15.66 -17.84
CA ALA A 171 -10.21 -14.76 -18.32
C ALA A 171 -9.87 -14.13 -19.68
N TYR A 172 -8.61 -14.14 -20.06
CA TYR A 172 -8.11 -13.55 -21.29
C TYR A 172 -6.83 -14.24 -21.76
N TRP A 173 -6.52 -14.08 -23.05
CA TRP A 173 -5.23 -14.36 -23.65
C TRP A 173 -4.83 -13.16 -24.47
N PHE A 174 -3.63 -12.62 -24.21
CA PHE A 174 -3.13 -11.45 -24.92
C PHE A 174 -1.89 -11.84 -25.73
N PRO A 175 -1.86 -11.61 -27.05
CA PRO A 175 -0.68 -11.87 -27.87
C PRO A 175 0.39 -10.80 -27.62
N TRP A 176 1.65 -11.22 -27.65
CA TRP A 176 2.80 -10.32 -27.59
C TRP A 176 3.87 -10.79 -28.59
N TRP A 177 4.76 -9.91 -28.93
CA TRP A 177 5.91 -10.23 -29.78
C TRP A 177 7.08 -9.32 -29.43
N THR A 178 8.32 -9.85 -29.61
CA THR A 178 9.57 -9.13 -29.53
C THR A 178 10.39 -9.44 -30.77
N VAL A 179 11.07 -8.42 -31.29
CA VAL A 179 11.96 -8.55 -32.44
C VAL A 179 13.31 -7.97 -32.07
N GLU A 180 14.32 -8.80 -32.10
CA GLU A 180 15.72 -8.46 -31.88
C GLU A 180 16.55 -8.99 -33.06
N ASP A 181 17.82 -8.61 -33.16
CA ASP A 181 18.66 -8.93 -34.33
C ASP A 181 18.72 -10.43 -34.59
N ASN A 182 18.83 -11.25 -33.54
CA ASN A 182 19.00 -12.71 -33.62
C ASN A 182 17.77 -13.50 -33.12
N SER A 183 16.65 -12.84 -32.83
CA SER A 183 15.47 -13.44 -32.20
C SER A 183 14.19 -12.76 -32.66
N THR A 184 13.19 -13.56 -32.94
CA THR A 184 11.81 -13.07 -33.16
C THR A 184 10.85 -13.98 -32.40
N VAL A 185 10.40 -13.51 -31.26
CA VAL A 185 9.51 -14.28 -30.39
C VAL A 185 8.06 -13.85 -30.61
N LEU A 186 7.20 -14.83 -30.87
CA LEU A 186 5.75 -14.68 -30.89
C LEU A 186 5.18 -15.42 -29.69
N GLY A 187 4.35 -14.76 -28.90
CA GLY A 187 3.87 -15.34 -27.67
C GLY A 187 2.47 -14.96 -27.28
N ILE A 188 2.02 -15.57 -26.21
CA ILE A 188 0.76 -15.29 -25.53
C ILE A 188 1.00 -15.15 -24.04
N THR A 189 0.22 -14.30 -23.39
CA THR A 189 0.24 -14.14 -21.94
C THR A 189 -1.17 -14.22 -21.37
N THR A 190 -1.26 -14.75 -20.16
CA THR A 190 -2.48 -14.77 -19.37
C THR A 190 -2.16 -14.67 -17.89
N SER A 191 -3.13 -14.23 -17.11
CA SER A 191 -3.07 -14.29 -15.66
C SER A 191 -4.45 -14.58 -15.08
N GLY A 192 -4.48 -14.99 -13.84
CA GLY A 192 -5.73 -15.25 -13.14
C GLY A 192 -5.57 -15.16 -11.64
N THR A 193 -6.70 -14.90 -10.99
CA THR A 193 -6.80 -14.91 -9.53
C THR A 193 -8.11 -15.55 -9.13
N ASP A 194 -8.13 -16.26 -8.02
CA ASP A 194 -9.36 -16.81 -7.48
C ASP A 194 -10.22 -15.74 -6.80
N ALA A 195 -11.49 -16.04 -6.57
CA ALA A 195 -12.46 -15.11 -5.99
C ALA A 195 -12.08 -14.59 -4.59
N LEU A 196 -11.22 -15.29 -3.86
CA LEU A 196 -10.71 -14.88 -2.55
C LEU A 196 -9.32 -14.25 -2.61
N ASN A 197 -8.75 -14.07 -3.80
CA ASN A 197 -7.39 -13.57 -4.02
C ASN A 197 -6.30 -14.34 -3.25
N ARG A 198 -6.53 -15.64 -3.04
CA ARG A 198 -5.57 -16.54 -2.39
C ARG A 198 -4.63 -17.21 -3.37
N HIS A 199 -5.13 -17.49 -4.56
CA HIS A 199 -4.37 -18.08 -5.67
C HIS A 199 -4.22 -17.05 -6.78
N ASN A 200 -2.99 -16.76 -7.13
CA ASN A 200 -2.66 -15.85 -8.23
C ASN A 200 -1.67 -16.56 -9.15
N TYR A 201 -1.84 -16.44 -10.45
CA TYR A 201 -0.85 -16.93 -11.41
C TYR A 201 -0.69 -15.98 -12.59
N SER A 202 0.49 -16.03 -13.19
CA SER A 202 0.84 -15.39 -14.46
C SER A 202 1.57 -16.41 -15.32
N LEU A 203 1.22 -16.48 -16.59
CA LEU A 203 1.83 -17.34 -17.59
C LEU A 203 2.16 -16.52 -18.84
N VAL A 204 3.40 -16.58 -19.26
CA VAL A 204 3.91 -16.05 -20.51
C VAL A 204 4.53 -17.22 -21.26
N VAL A 205 4.15 -17.44 -22.50
CA VAL A 205 4.73 -18.48 -23.37
C VAL A 205 5.04 -17.86 -24.71
N GLY A 206 6.25 -18.04 -25.21
CA GLY A 206 6.73 -17.57 -26.48
C GLY A 206 7.40 -18.67 -27.27
N TRP A 207 7.45 -18.47 -28.59
CA TRP A 207 8.19 -19.28 -29.52
C TRP A 207 9.06 -18.38 -30.39
N ASP A 208 10.36 -18.59 -30.31
CA ASP A 208 11.30 -17.90 -31.19
C ASP A 208 11.24 -18.54 -32.58
N THR A 209 10.78 -17.77 -33.57
CA THR A 209 10.59 -18.25 -34.95
C THR A 209 11.87 -18.28 -35.78
N GLN A 210 12.93 -17.59 -35.33
CA GLN A 210 14.25 -17.62 -35.97
C GLN A 210 15.10 -18.78 -35.44
N GLN A 211 15.01 -19.06 -34.15
CA GLN A 211 15.83 -20.04 -33.47
C GLN A 211 15.14 -21.39 -33.28
N ASP A 212 13.82 -21.44 -33.43
CA ASP A 212 12.96 -22.62 -33.21
C ASP A 212 12.96 -23.06 -31.74
N TRP A 213 12.95 -22.11 -30.79
CA TRP A 213 13.00 -22.35 -29.35
C TRP A 213 11.76 -21.86 -28.61
N ALA A 214 11.41 -22.59 -27.55
CA ALA A 214 10.38 -22.16 -26.62
C ALA A 214 11.01 -21.38 -25.46
N GLU A 215 10.36 -20.29 -25.07
CA GLU A 215 10.67 -19.51 -23.87
C GLU A 215 9.42 -19.12 -23.11
N GLY A 216 9.57 -18.63 -21.90
CA GLY A 216 8.44 -18.15 -21.14
C GLY A 216 8.65 -18.12 -19.65
N GLN A 217 7.63 -17.68 -18.96
CA GLN A 217 7.62 -17.52 -17.53
C GLN A 217 6.30 -18.00 -16.94
N PHE A 218 6.39 -18.71 -15.85
CA PHE A 218 5.24 -19.07 -15.01
C PHE A 218 5.49 -18.60 -13.58
N VAL A 219 4.57 -17.83 -13.02
CA VAL A 219 4.59 -17.43 -11.62
C VAL A 219 3.29 -17.84 -10.97
N TYR A 220 3.36 -18.47 -9.82
CA TYR A 220 2.23 -18.86 -9.01
C TYR A 220 2.43 -18.41 -7.57
N GLN A 221 1.42 -17.78 -6.99
CA GLN A 221 1.42 -17.34 -5.60
C GLN A 221 0.19 -17.88 -4.86
N TYR A 222 0.42 -18.36 -3.65
CA TYR A 222 -0.62 -18.82 -2.77
C TYR A 222 -0.61 -18.06 -1.44
N ASP A 223 -1.79 -17.48 -1.11
CA ASP A 223 -2.07 -16.77 0.15
C ASP A 223 -1.05 -15.64 0.45
N ASN A 224 -0.44 -15.06 -0.59
CA ASN A 224 0.67 -14.10 -0.51
C ASN A 224 1.85 -14.56 0.36
N ARG A 225 1.95 -15.86 0.63
CA ARG A 225 2.99 -16.47 1.47
C ARG A 225 3.91 -17.40 0.72
N TRP A 226 3.38 -18.12 -0.25
CA TRP A 226 4.14 -19.01 -1.10
C TRP A 226 4.25 -18.43 -2.50
N SER A 227 5.42 -18.52 -3.09
CA SER A 227 5.66 -18.19 -4.49
C SER A 227 6.48 -19.29 -5.16
N LEU A 228 6.02 -19.71 -6.32
CA LEU A 228 6.76 -20.58 -7.24
C LEU A 228 6.90 -19.82 -8.55
N ALA A 229 8.11 -19.67 -9.04
CA ALA A 229 8.40 -19.12 -10.35
C ALA A 229 9.24 -20.10 -11.16
N TYR A 230 8.96 -20.17 -12.45
CA TYR A 230 9.80 -20.82 -13.45
C TYR A 230 9.96 -19.87 -14.62
N GLN A 231 11.16 -19.73 -15.11
CA GLN A 231 11.49 -18.93 -16.28
C GLN A 231 12.42 -19.71 -17.19
N ARG A 232 12.19 -19.66 -18.48
CA ARG A 232 13.14 -20.01 -19.53
C ARG A 232 13.35 -18.82 -20.44
N SER A 233 14.58 -18.39 -20.54
CA SER A 233 15.00 -17.27 -21.39
C SER A 233 16.19 -17.67 -22.26
N HIS A 234 16.40 -16.90 -23.32
CA HIS A 234 17.58 -17.00 -24.16
C HIS A 234 18.25 -15.63 -24.21
N SER A 235 19.58 -15.61 -24.17
CA SER A 235 20.39 -14.42 -24.35
C SER A 235 21.40 -14.64 -25.50
N PHE A 236 21.79 -13.56 -26.16
CA PHE A 236 22.66 -13.57 -27.32
C PHE A 236 23.87 -12.68 -27.05
N GLU A 237 25.06 -13.17 -27.38
CA GLU A 237 26.30 -12.42 -27.24
C GLU A 237 27.03 -12.40 -28.60
N ASP A 238 27.15 -11.22 -29.21
CA ASP A 238 27.81 -11.02 -30.50
C ASP A 238 29.33 -11.10 -30.36
N LEU A 239 29.95 -11.91 -31.18
CA LEU A 239 31.42 -12.09 -31.17
C LEU A 239 32.14 -11.06 -32.04
N ASN A 240 31.41 -10.27 -32.83
CA ASN A 240 31.98 -9.31 -33.80
C ASN A 240 33.01 -9.95 -34.78
N LEU A 241 32.75 -11.17 -35.17
CA LEU A 241 33.55 -11.86 -36.19
C LEU A 241 33.00 -11.53 -37.60
N PRO A 242 33.81 -11.55 -38.63
CA PRO A 242 33.35 -11.31 -40.01
C PRO A 242 32.65 -12.54 -40.60
N LEU A 243 31.67 -13.08 -39.91
CA LEU A 243 30.92 -14.30 -40.26
C LEU A 243 29.43 -14.01 -40.18
N ASP A 244 28.65 -14.68 -41.05
CA ASP A 244 27.24 -14.78 -40.85
C ASP A 244 26.98 -15.64 -39.60
N ASP A 245 26.03 -15.24 -38.73
CA ASP A 245 25.73 -15.94 -37.48
C ASP A 245 26.91 -15.95 -36.46
N ASP A 246 27.53 -14.81 -36.21
CA ASP A 246 28.71 -14.65 -35.32
C ASP A 246 28.34 -14.41 -33.84
N TYR A 247 27.32 -15.07 -33.35
CA TYR A 247 26.85 -14.93 -31.97
C TYR A 247 26.89 -16.28 -31.20
N LEU A 248 27.01 -16.15 -29.89
CA LEU A 248 26.71 -17.21 -28.93
C LEU A 248 25.29 -17.08 -28.45
N ALA A 249 24.58 -18.18 -28.24
CA ALA A 249 23.31 -18.17 -27.60
C ALA A 249 23.31 -19.05 -26.33
N PHE A 250 22.82 -18.48 -25.26
CA PHE A 250 22.70 -19.14 -23.96
C PHE A 250 21.23 -19.37 -23.64
N ARG A 251 20.93 -20.48 -22.99
CA ARG A 251 19.62 -20.78 -22.44
C ARG A 251 19.73 -20.85 -20.93
N GLU A 252 18.90 -20.10 -20.25
CA GLU A 252 18.73 -20.09 -18.80
C GLU A 252 17.40 -20.73 -18.42
N ASP A 253 17.41 -21.66 -17.51
CA ASP A 253 16.26 -22.29 -16.88
C ASP A 253 16.29 -21.98 -15.38
N LEU A 254 15.45 -21.06 -14.92
CA LEU A 254 15.38 -20.57 -13.53
C LEU A 254 14.13 -21.10 -12.83
N VAL A 255 14.32 -21.71 -11.66
CA VAL A 255 13.22 -22.12 -10.76
C VAL A 255 13.42 -21.45 -9.40
N VAL A 256 12.39 -20.79 -8.91
CA VAL A 256 12.39 -20.15 -7.57
C VAL A 256 11.19 -20.63 -6.77
N LEU A 257 11.44 -21.17 -5.58
CA LEU A 257 10.41 -21.49 -4.58
C LEU A 257 10.70 -20.67 -3.34
N SER A 258 9.72 -19.91 -2.88
CA SER A 258 9.87 -19.10 -1.67
C SER A 258 8.66 -19.12 -0.77
N ARG A 259 8.89 -18.90 0.50
CA ARG A 259 7.84 -18.71 1.52
C ARG A 259 8.18 -17.52 2.41
N ARG A 260 7.16 -16.68 2.66
CA ARG A 260 7.28 -15.49 3.47
C ARG A 260 6.35 -15.54 4.69
N TYR A 261 6.88 -15.19 5.85
CA TYR A 261 6.14 -14.94 7.08
C TYR A 261 6.32 -13.48 7.47
N ILE A 262 5.23 -12.77 7.72
CA ILE A 262 5.26 -11.36 8.05
C ILE A 262 4.50 -11.16 9.36
N TRP A 263 5.14 -10.44 10.28
CA TRP A 263 4.56 -9.93 11.50
C TRP A 263 4.49 -8.41 11.39
N HIS A 264 3.26 -7.89 11.45
CA HIS A 264 3.01 -6.45 11.40
C HIS A 264 2.66 -5.94 12.80
N ALA A 265 3.28 -4.83 13.21
CA ALA A 265 2.76 -3.91 14.19
C ALA A 265 2.23 -2.66 13.47
N PHE A 266 1.86 -1.62 14.20
CA PHE A 266 1.32 -0.40 13.60
C PHE A 266 2.38 0.36 12.76
N GLU A 267 3.62 0.39 13.23
CA GLU A 267 4.72 1.13 12.62
C GLU A 267 5.88 0.22 12.18
N ASP A 268 5.88 -1.05 12.60
CA ASP A 268 6.99 -1.98 12.38
C ASP A 268 6.55 -3.20 11.58
N GLN A 269 7.43 -3.69 10.75
CA GLN A 269 7.29 -4.98 10.07
C GLN A 269 8.53 -5.83 10.32
N LEU A 270 8.34 -7.07 10.74
CA LEU A 270 9.36 -8.11 10.72
C LEU A 270 8.94 -9.18 9.71
N ALA A 271 9.81 -9.55 8.80
CA ALA A 271 9.56 -10.59 7.83
C ALA A 271 10.67 -11.65 7.87
N LEU A 272 10.26 -12.90 7.89
CA LEU A 272 11.13 -14.06 7.64
C LEU A 272 10.79 -14.63 6.27
N HIS A 273 11.79 -14.78 5.48
CA HIS A 273 11.73 -15.39 4.17
C HIS A 273 12.57 -16.66 4.17
N ALA A 274 12.13 -17.68 3.46
CA ALA A 274 12.92 -18.88 3.23
C ALA A 274 12.60 -19.40 1.83
N GLY A 275 13.58 -20.00 1.18
CA GLY A 275 13.35 -20.49 -0.17
C GLY A 275 14.53 -21.23 -0.75
N ALA A 276 14.35 -21.54 -2.03
CA ALA A 276 15.33 -22.23 -2.85
C ALA A 276 15.28 -21.68 -4.28
N VAL A 277 16.43 -21.59 -4.90
CA VAL A 277 16.64 -21.18 -6.29
C VAL A 277 17.45 -22.27 -6.98
N TYR A 278 17.10 -22.57 -8.20
CA TYR A 278 17.90 -23.39 -9.10
C TYR A 278 17.97 -22.69 -10.45
N ASP A 279 19.19 -22.42 -10.87
CA ASP A 279 19.53 -21.78 -12.13
C ASP A 279 20.42 -22.71 -12.96
N ASP A 280 20.04 -22.98 -14.21
CA ASP A 280 20.75 -23.82 -15.16
C ASP A 280 20.98 -23.04 -16.45
N GLU A 281 22.16 -22.48 -16.62
CA GLU A 281 22.54 -21.74 -17.83
C GLU A 281 23.50 -22.54 -18.68
N LYS A 282 23.23 -22.67 -19.97
CA LYS A 282 24.05 -23.40 -20.91
C LYS A 282 24.13 -22.77 -22.29
N LEU A 283 25.28 -22.90 -22.90
CA LEU A 283 25.50 -22.56 -24.30
C LEU A 283 24.73 -23.56 -25.19
N VAL A 284 23.78 -23.03 -26.00
CA VAL A 284 22.92 -23.83 -26.88
C VAL A 284 23.23 -23.62 -28.37
N ARG A 285 23.90 -22.52 -28.71
CA ARG A 285 24.33 -22.23 -30.09
C ARG A 285 25.66 -21.50 -30.08
N MET A 286 26.55 -21.90 -31.04
CA MET A 286 27.84 -21.26 -31.30
C MET A 286 28.16 -21.28 -32.80
N PRO A 287 28.95 -20.33 -33.31
CA PRO A 287 29.45 -20.35 -34.68
C PRO A 287 30.34 -21.59 -34.95
N PRO A 288 30.38 -22.07 -36.20
CA PRO A 288 31.10 -23.30 -36.54
C PRO A 288 32.62 -23.28 -36.26
N LEU A 289 33.21 -22.10 -36.14
CA LEU A 289 34.63 -21.92 -35.86
C LEU A 289 34.96 -21.77 -34.37
N VAL A 290 33.96 -21.75 -33.52
CA VAL A 290 34.13 -21.65 -32.08
C VAL A 290 33.89 -23.03 -31.46
N ASP A 291 34.84 -23.53 -30.69
CA ASP A 291 34.71 -24.75 -29.89
C ASP A 291 34.71 -24.33 -28.42
N ALA A 292 33.51 -24.10 -27.89
CA ALA A 292 33.29 -23.70 -26.51
C ALA A 292 32.21 -24.56 -25.86
N GLN A 293 32.42 -24.88 -24.60
CA GLN A 293 31.41 -25.52 -23.75
C GLN A 293 31.19 -24.64 -22.54
N TYR A 294 29.96 -24.30 -22.29
CA TYR A 294 29.57 -23.56 -21.10
C TYR A 294 28.32 -24.19 -20.52
N HIS A 295 28.40 -24.52 -19.26
CA HIS A 295 27.29 -25.01 -18.46
C HIS A 295 27.53 -24.56 -17.04
N TYR A 296 26.64 -23.72 -16.53
CA TYR A 296 26.66 -23.17 -15.19
C TYR A 296 25.39 -23.59 -14.47
N ARG A 297 25.54 -24.10 -13.26
CA ARG A 297 24.41 -24.50 -12.40
C ARG A 297 24.59 -23.89 -11.04
N GLU A 298 23.59 -23.19 -10.60
CA GLU A 298 23.53 -22.66 -9.25
C GLU A 298 22.30 -23.17 -8.53
N GLY A 299 22.49 -23.93 -7.48
CA GLY A 299 21.46 -24.34 -6.53
C GLY A 299 21.68 -23.63 -5.20
N LEU A 300 20.73 -22.80 -4.78
CA LEU A 300 20.75 -22.04 -3.53
C LEU A 300 19.56 -22.40 -2.66
N ALA A 301 19.80 -22.60 -1.38
CA ALA A 301 18.75 -22.65 -0.37
C ALA A 301 19.10 -21.70 0.79
N GLY A 302 18.11 -20.95 1.32
CA GLY A 302 18.44 -19.98 2.34
C GLY A 302 17.26 -19.33 3.03
N ALA A 303 17.58 -18.35 3.86
CA ALA A 303 16.61 -17.55 4.58
C ALA A 303 17.10 -16.11 4.76
N ALA A 304 16.15 -15.18 4.80
CA ALA A 304 16.39 -13.79 5.10
C ALA A 304 15.47 -13.30 6.22
N LEU A 305 16.00 -12.47 7.10
CA LEU A 305 15.25 -11.77 8.16
C LEU A 305 15.29 -10.28 7.88
N THR A 306 14.12 -9.69 7.65
CA THR A 306 13.98 -8.26 7.32
C THR A 306 13.20 -7.56 8.40
N PHE A 307 13.76 -6.46 8.93
CA PHE A 307 13.06 -5.51 9.79
C PHE A 307 12.90 -4.18 9.06
N ASP A 308 11.69 -3.63 9.07
CA ASP A 308 11.38 -2.36 8.39
C ASP A 308 10.38 -1.54 9.21
N ASN A 309 10.79 -0.33 9.63
CA ASN A 309 9.90 0.67 10.22
C ASN A 309 10.03 2.03 9.53
N ARG A 310 10.34 2.02 8.24
CA ARG A 310 10.55 3.24 7.48
C ARG A 310 9.23 3.95 7.18
N GLU A 311 9.24 5.26 7.34
CA GLU A 311 8.14 6.14 7.02
C GLU A 311 8.43 6.98 5.77
N TYR A 312 7.39 7.22 4.97
CA TYR A 312 7.46 7.99 3.73
C TYR A 312 6.68 9.29 3.87
N TYR A 313 7.34 10.42 3.70
CA TYR A 313 6.72 11.73 3.78
C TYR A 313 6.50 12.33 2.39
N ARG A 314 5.41 13.07 2.21
CA ARG A 314 5.09 13.70 0.91
C ARG A 314 6.13 14.71 0.41
N HIS A 315 6.92 15.27 1.31
CA HIS A 315 7.93 16.27 0.98
C HIS A 315 9.33 15.69 0.78
N VAL A 316 9.49 14.40 0.85
CA VAL A 316 10.77 13.70 0.70
C VAL A 316 10.67 12.74 -0.49
N ALA A 317 11.68 12.73 -1.33
CA ALA A 317 11.81 11.74 -2.39
C ALA A 317 12.43 10.46 -1.79
N GLY A 318 11.57 9.57 -1.28
CA GLY A 318 11.98 8.32 -0.64
C GLY A 318 11.64 8.25 0.84
N VAL A 319 12.51 7.67 1.63
CA VAL A 319 12.31 7.45 3.07
C VAL A 319 12.53 8.76 3.84
N GLY A 320 11.54 9.15 4.67
CA GLY A 320 11.62 10.32 5.53
C GLY A 320 12.29 10.04 6.88
N TRP A 321 11.99 8.89 7.48
CA TRP A 321 12.51 8.44 8.77
C TRP A 321 12.49 6.92 8.86
N GLY A 322 13.30 6.35 9.77
CA GLY A 322 13.22 4.96 10.18
C GLY A 322 14.42 4.12 9.81
N THR A 323 14.31 2.84 10.14
CA THR A 323 15.37 1.83 10.04
C THR A 323 14.92 0.68 9.15
N TYR A 324 15.83 0.22 8.32
CA TYR A 324 15.71 -1.04 7.58
C TYR A 324 16.92 -1.90 7.89
N VAL A 325 16.70 -3.15 8.24
CA VAL A 325 17.74 -4.16 8.42
C VAL A 325 17.37 -5.39 7.64
N ASP A 326 18.30 -5.92 6.89
CA ASP A 326 18.18 -7.18 6.18
C ASP A 326 19.40 -8.07 6.46
N LEU A 327 19.13 -9.33 6.82
CA LEU A 327 20.13 -10.34 7.11
C LEU A 327 19.81 -11.56 6.27
N VAL A 328 20.71 -11.95 5.39
CA VAL A 328 20.52 -13.06 4.45
C VAL A 328 21.57 -14.14 4.71
N TYR A 329 21.13 -15.37 4.72
CA TYR A 329 21.97 -16.56 4.69
C TYR A 329 21.54 -17.48 3.57
N GLU A 330 22.47 -17.91 2.73
CA GLU A 330 22.25 -18.83 1.63
C GLU A 330 23.37 -19.86 1.56
N SER A 331 23.05 -21.07 1.09
CA SER A 331 24.02 -22.15 0.90
C SER A 331 23.77 -22.88 -0.40
N ASN A 332 24.88 -23.22 -1.09
CA ASN A 332 24.89 -24.07 -2.26
C ASN A 332 24.92 -25.57 -1.91
N ASP A 333 25.13 -25.94 -0.65
CA ASP A 333 25.32 -27.34 -0.22
C ASP A 333 24.02 -28.18 -0.24
N VAL A 334 22.86 -27.55 -0.43
CA VAL A 334 21.55 -28.21 -0.30
C VAL A 334 21.01 -28.70 -1.63
N ILE A 335 21.33 -28.00 -2.72
CA ILE A 335 20.83 -28.26 -4.08
C ILE A 335 22.03 -28.45 -4.99
N ASP A 336 21.89 -29.28 -6.06
CA ASP A 336 22.94 -29.48 -7.05
C ASP A 336 23.44 -28.14 -7.61
N SER A 337 24.74 -27.89 -7.51
CA SER A 337 25.36 -26.62 -7.86
C SER A 337 26.82 -26.85 -8.28
N ASP A 338 27.33 -25.97 -9.12
CA ASP A 338 28.78 -25.95 -9.44
C ASP A 338 29.59 -25.22 -8.36
N PHE A 339 28.89 -24.64 -7.36
CA PHE A 339 29.48 -24.05 -6.16
C PHE A 339 29.19 -24.89 -4.92
N ASP A 340 29.98 -24.69 -3.87
CA ASP A 340 29.80 -25.27 -2.55
C ASP A 340 30.07 -24.24 -1.45
N GLY A 341 29.36 -24.35 -0.33
CA GLY A 341 29.50 -23.46 0.81
C GLY A 341 28.35 -22.50 1.03
N ALA A 342 28.62 -21.50 1.83
CA ALA A 342 27.55 -20.56 2.31
C ALA A 342 27.95 -19.10 2.13
N GLN A 343 26.94 -18.27 2.06
CA GLN A 343 27.04 -16.82 1.96
C GLN A 343 26.22 -16.14 3.06
N TRP A 344 26.76 -15.07 3.61
CA TRP A 344 26.10 -14.18 4.55
C TRP A 344 26.11 -12.77 4.00
N GLN A 345 24.98 -12.10 4.08
CA GLN A 345 24.86 -10.69 3.71
C GLN A 345 24.06 -9.93 4.74
N SER A 346 24.41 -8.67 4.92
CA SER A 346 23.68 -7.77 5.79
C SER A 346 23.57 -6.39 5.17
N ARG A 347 22.43 -5.79 5.35
CA ARG A 347 22.16 -4.39 5.02
C ARG A 347 21.56 -3.70 6.19
N TRP A 348 22.07 -2.55 6.52
CA TRP A 348 21.48 -1.62 7.50
C TRP A 348 21.33 -0.27 6.85
N GLN A 349 20.13 0.27 6.91
CA GLN A 349 19.80 1.61 6.46
C GLN A 349 19.12 2.36 7.60
N GLN A 350 19.60 3.56 7.90
CA GLN A 350 19.04 4.44 8.89
C GLN A 350 18.77 5.79 8.26
N THR A 351 17.53 6.29 8.39
CA THR A 351 17.15 7.62 7.92
C THR A 351 16.67 8.46 9.10
N TRP A 352 17.16 9.69 9.16
CA TRP A 352 16.77 10.69 10.14
C TRP A 352 16.07 11.85 9.46
N ASP A 353 14.94 12.26 10.03
CA ASP A 353 14.28 13.51 9.67
C ASP A 353 15.03 14.68 10.34
N LEU A 354 15.40 15.68 9.57
CA LEU A 354 16.17 16.83 10.03
C LEU A 354 15.33 18.12 9.90
N PRO A 355 15.63 19.17 10.70
CA PRO A 355 14.97 20.46 10.58
C PRO A 355 14.96 21.00 9.14
N GLY A 356 13.86 21.66 8.76
CA GLY A 356 13.72 22.24 7.42
C GLY A 356 13.28 21.24 6.34
N ARG A 357 12.69 20.10 6.73
CA ARG A 357 12.23 19.03 5.82
C ARG A 357 13.38 18.34 5.07
N ASN A 358 14.56 18.35 5.66
CA ASN A 358 15.73 17.66 5.12
C ASN A 358 15.81 16.24 5.68
N THR A 359 16.49 15.34 4.99
CA THR A 359 16.76 14.00 5.51
C THR A 359 18.22 13.63 5.37
N LEU A 360 18.71 12.86 6.33
CA LEU A 360 20.04 12.25 6.28
C LEU A 360 19.85 10.73 6.31
N GLN A 361 20.38 10.04 5.33
CA GLN A 361 20.31 8.59 5.24
C GLN A 361 21.72 8.02 5.26
N PHE A 362 21.93 7.06 6.15
CA PHE A 362 23.13 6.23 6.20
C PHE A 362 22.75 4.81 5.74
N THR A 363 23.59 4.21 4.92
CA THR A 363 23.45 2.82 4.49
C THR A 363 24.79 2.12 4.66
N ALA A 364 24.78 0.97 5.31
CA ALA A 364 25.91 0.06 5.42
C ALA A 364 25.53 -1.32 4.88
N LEU A 365 26.39 -1.90 4.09
CA LEU A 365 26.24 -3.23 3.50
C LEU A 365 27.51 -4.03 3.78
N GLY A 366 27.37 -5.32 3.96
CA GLY A 366 28.50 -6.21 4.10
C GLY A 366 28.11 -7.65 3.77
N GLY A 367 29.05 -8.39 3.19
CA GLY A 367 28.87 -9.78 2.85
C GLY A 367 30.15 -10.59 3.00
N ARG A 368 29.95 -11.87 3.23
CA ARG A 368 31.01 -12.87 3.29
C ARG A 368 30.51 -14.17 2.68
N ALA A 369 31.27 -14.69 1.72
CA ALA A 369 31.07 -15.97 1.07
C ALA A 369 32.24 -16.93 1.45
N ASP A 370 31.93 -18.18 1.57
CA ASP A 370 32.96 -19.24 1.65
C ASP A 370 33.73 -19.33 0.34
N ARG A 371 34.92 -19.96 0.35
CA ARG A 371 35.75 -20.00 -0.85
C ARG A 371 35.16 -20.81 -2.01
N GLY A 372 34.31 -21.77 -1.72
CA GLY A 372 33.60 -22.57 -2.72
C GLY A 372 32.29 -21.97 -3.18
N ALA A 373 31.75 -21.01 -2.44
CA ALA A 373 30.56 -20.30 -2.85
C ALA A 373 30.86 -19.26 -3.92
N GLU A 374 29.84 -18.87 -4.67
CA GLU A 374 29.97 -17.83 -5.68
C GLU A 374 30.50 -16.52 -5.09
N PRO A 375 31.51 -15.89 -5.69
CA PRO A 375 32.05 -14.64 -5.21
C PRO A 375 31.10 -13.48 -5.48
N PHE A 376 31.07 -12.49 -4.58
CA PHE A 376 30.34 -11.24 -4.81
C PHE A 376 30.96 -10.41 -5.93
N THR A 377 30.12 -9.83 -6.76
CA THR A 377 30.54 -8.90 -7.80
C THR A 377 30.03 -7.49 -7.49
N LEU A 378 30.90 -6.49 -7.65
CA LEU A 378 30.61 -5.08 -7.41
C LEU A 378 30.92 -4.27 -8.67
N GLY A 379 30.12 -3.27 -8.96
CA GLY A 379 30.32 -2.33 -10.07
C GLY A 379 29.10 -2.18 -10.95
N GLY A 380 29.01 -1.06 -11.64
CA GLY A 380 27.92 -0.75 -12.58
C GLY A 380 26.54 -0.62 -11.96
N GLY A 381 25.54 -0.68 -12.80
CA GLY A 381 24.16 -0.94 -12.39
C GLY A 381 24.02 -2.45 -12.18
N SER A 382 23.03 -2.82 -11.49
CA SER A 382 22.52 -4.14 -11.17
C SER A 382 23.21 -5.37 -11.77
N THR A 383 23.81 -6.19 -10.94
CA THR A 383 24.05 -7.60 -11.25
C THR A 383 22.74 -8.35 -10.98
N GLU A 384 22.29 -9.10 -11.95
CA GLU A 384 21.20 -10.06 -11.76
C GLU A 384 21.79 -11.25 -11.01
N GLU A 385 21.63 -11.27 -9.71
CA GLU A 385 21.98 -12.43 -8.93
C GLU A 385 20.68 -13.04 -8.41
N ASN A 386 20.49 -14.30 -8.71
CA ASN A 386 19.35 -15.06 -8.27
C ASN A 386 19.41 -15.23 -6.76
N MET A 387 18.44 -14.64 -6.09
CA MET A 387 18.31 -14.75 -4.66
C MET A 387 16.89 -15.07 -4.26
N ILE A 388 16.82 -15.72 -3.12
CA ILE A 388 15.56 -16.00 -2.44
C ILE A 388 14.76 -14.71 -2.19
N PHE A 389 15.45 -13.58 -2.07
CA PHE A 389 14.86 -12.22 -2.02
C PHE A 389 15.76 -11.29 -2.79
N GLY A 390 15.17 -10.61 -3.77
CA GLY A 390 15.88 -9.68 -4.62
C GLY A 390 17.00 -8.96 -3.87
N ARG A 391 18.23 -9.30 -4.14
CA ARG A 391 19.38 -8.54 -3.70
C ARG A 391 19.25 -7.18 -4.33
N ASP A 392 19.19 -6.16 -3.49
CA ASP A 392 19.54 -4.86 -4.00
C ASP A 392 20.99 -4.94 -4.45
N GLN A 393 21.13 -4.83 -5.72
CA GLN A 393 22.36 -4.90 -6.44
C GLN A 393 23.34 -3.88 -5.90
N PHE A 394 24.52 -4.31 -5.61
CA PHE A 394 25.59 -3.49 -5.08
C PHE A 394 26.19 -2.64 -6.20
N SER A 395 25.49 -1.59 -6.60
CA SER A 395 26.02 -0.66 -7.56
C SER A 395 27.18 0.14 -6.95
N LEU A 396 28.35 0.02 -7.48
CA LEU A 396 29.46 0.92 -7.21
C LEU A 396 29.49 1.95 -8.32
N ARG A 397 28.99 3.17 -8.02
CA ARG A 397 28.87 4.26 -9.02
C ARG A 397 30.24 4.63 -9.58
N GLY A 398 30.33 4.72 -10.91
CA GLY A 398 31.55 5.08 -11.61
C GLY A 398 32.46 3.92 -11.99
N TYR A 399 32.02 2.70 -11.78
CA TYR A 399 32.68 1.48 -12.23
C TYR A 399 31.77 0.70 -13.16
N ASP A 400 32.35 -0.04 -14.11
CA ASP A 400 31.57 -0.94 -14.97
C ASP A 400 31.08 -2.17 -14.20
N LYS A 401 30.07 -2.86 -14.73
CA LYS A 401 29.48 -4.07 -14.15
C LYS A 401 30.59 -5.13 -13.90
N GLY A 402 30.59 -5.73 -12.70
CA GLY A 402 31.53 -6.81 -12.36
C GLY A 402 32.98 -6.41 -12.25
N THR A 403 33.34 -5.13 -12.11
CA THR A 403 34.71 -4.66 -12.04
C THR A 403 35.49 -5.19 -10.82
N GLN A 404 34.80 -5.44 -9.72
CA GLN A 404 35.37 -5.94 -8.47
C GLN A 404 34.72 -7.30 -8.16
N ILE A 405 35.54 -8.30 -7.89
CA ILE A 405 35.12 -9.67 -7.55
C ILE A 405 35.78 -10.06 -6.24
N GLY A 406 35.05 -10.65 -5.30
CA GLY A 406 35.63 -11.09 -4.05
C GLY A 406 34.68 -11.85 -3.13
N HIS A 407 35.21 -12.61 -2.19
CA HIS A 407 34.44 -13.35 -1.19
C HIS A 407 34.05 -12.51 0.04
N GLN A 408 34.43 -11.24 0.09
CA GLN A 408 34.05 -10.32 1.15
C GLN A 408 33.90 -8.91 0.58
N TYR A 409 32.90 -8.20 1.03
CA TYR A 409 32.75 -6.78 0.71
C TYR A 409 32.16 -6.00 1.89
N TYR A 410 32.48 -4.71 1.92
CA TYR A 410 31.89 -3.72 2.82
C TYR A 410 31.66 -2.43 2.06
N LEU A 411 30.46 -1.91 2.13
CA LEU A 411 30.10 -0.66 1.49
C LEU A 411 29.34 0.21 2.49
N ALA A 412 29.68 1.50 2.54
CA ALA A 412 28.93 2.48 3.31
C ALA A 412 28.65 3.71 2.45
N SER A 413 27.46 4.26 2.59
CA SER A 413 27.05 5.49 1.92
C SER A 413 26.28 6.40 2.83
N VAL A 414 26.42 7.71 2.58
CA VAL A 414 25.66 8.77 3.24
C VAL A 414 24.98 9.60 2.17
N ASN A 415 23.66 9.73 2.27
CA ASN A 415 22.86 10.55 1.40
C ASN A 415 22.20 11.66 2.22
N TYR A 416 22.41 12.90 1.82
CA TYR A 416 21.72 14.05 2.36
C TYR A 416 20.76 14.60 1.32
N GLN A 417 19.48 14.71 1.70
CA GLN A 417 18.45 15.30 0.84
C GLN A 417 18.07 16.67 1.37
N TRP A 418 18.29 17.67 0.57
CA TRP A 418 17.94 19.04 0.87
C TRP A 418 16.63 19.41 0.21
N TRP A 419 15.64 19.81 1.02
CA TRP A 419 14.37 20.28 0.48
C TRP A 419 14.48 21.70 -0.03
N LEU A 420 14.34 21.90 -1.34
CA LEU A 420 14.45 23.20 -2.01
C LEU A 420 13.10 23.93 -2.13
N GLY A 421 11.98 23.23 -1.88
CA GLY A 421 10.65 23.79 -2.03
C GLY A 421 9.68 22.84 -2.76
N SER A 422 8.43 23.23 -2.85
CA SER A 422 7.40 22.53 -3.63
C SER A 422 6.77 23.47 -4.65
N VAL A 423 6.55 22.97 -5.86
CA VAL A 423 5.79 23.68 -6.90
C VAL A 423 4.37 23.14 -6.87
N GLN A 424 3.42 23.97 -6.43
CA GLN A 424 1.99 23.65 -6.49
C GLN A 424 1.38 24.37 -7.69
N ARG A 425 0.97 23.62 -8.71
CA ARG A 425 0.17 24.16 -9.82
C ARG A 425 -1.27 23.70 -9.66
N ASN A 426 -2.18 24.64 -9.66
CA ASN A 426 -3.61 24.35 -9.86
C ASN A 426 -3.81 24.23 -11.38
N TRP A 427 -4.26 23.09 -11.82
CA TRP A 427 -4.77 22.86 -13.16
C TRP A 427 -6.27 23.05 -13.16
#